data_d7a9a6417ac8168d78f9c93d44a684eb
#
_entry.id   d7a9a6417ac8168d78f9c93d44a684eb
#
_cell.length_a   1.000
_cell.length_b   1.000
_cell.length_c   1.000
_cell.angle_alpha   90.00
_cell.angle_beta   90.00
_cell.angle_gamma   90.00
#
_symmetry.space_group_name_H-M   'P 1'
#
loop_
_entity.id
_entity.type
_entity.pdbx_description
1 polymer ?
#
loop_
_entity_poly.entity_id
_entity_poly.type
_entity_poly.pdbx_seq_one_letter_code
_entity_poly.pdbx_strand_id
1 'polypeptide(L)'
;MNITADQPVQDIVHSGREKRLLQNGYGVVNVIEITAMGTQTAAHELRFRFGENWTNFLSVVDERRLAEATASLAAVLGDLKGKSFLDVGCGSGIHSLAAVRLGASRVFSFDFDLQSVECTKQMKQRFAQESNWHIETGSVLDEGYLRQIGSFDVVYSWGVLHHTGNMWKALELVTIPAQNRLFISIYNDQGWKSRFWQWYKRTYNRMTRPIQRLMEASVFFWTWVKPLFFHYRATRKRWKEYVKSRGMSPWYDVVDWAGGYPFEVATPEALESFFQKRGFNLHYSDIRGYGLCNDFVFVRT
;
A
#
# COMPACT_ATOMS: atom_id res chain seq x y z
N MET A 1 9.62 -59.74 -16.71
CA MET A 1 8.57 -59.76 -15.69
C MET A 1 7.89 -58.44 -15.70
N ASN A 2 6.70 -58.39 -16.32
CA ASN A 2 5.85 -57.22 -16.37
C ASN A 2 5.09 -57.10 -15.06
N ILE A 3 5.18 -55.94 -14.40
CA ILE A 3 4.26 -55.58 -13.30
C ILE A 3 3.54 -54.36 -13.73
N THR A 4 2.29 -54.54 -14.10
CA THR A 4 1.25 -53.53 -14.28
C THR A 4 0.84 -53.04 -12.90
N ALA A 5 0.96 -51.73 -12.64
CA ALA A 5 0.47 -51.12 -11.43
C ALA A 5 -0.72 -50.22 -11.78
N ASP A 6 -1.90 -50.77 -11.65
CA ASP A 6 -3.16 -50.01 -11.51
C ASP A 6 -3.62 -50.20 -10.05
N GLN A 7 -3.52 -49.16 -9.25
CA GLN A 7 -4.15 -49.09 -7.93
C GLN A 7 -4.95 -47.78 -7.81
N PRO A 8 -6.18 -47.84 -7.30
CA PRO A 8 -7.09 -46.70 -7.28
C PRO A 8 -6.66 -45.68 -6.20
N VAL A 9 -6.84 -44.44 -6.57
CA VAL A 9 -6.68 -43.29 -5.66
C VAL A 9 -7.79 -43.32 -4.61
N GLN A 10 -7.42 -43.41 -3.34
CA GLN A 10 -8.35 -43.19 -2.22
C GLN A 10 -8.50 -41.69 -1.94
N ASP A 11 -9.69 -41.17 -2.15
CA ASP A 11 -10.06 -39.83 -1.76
C ASP A 11 -10.36 -39.78 -0.25
N ILE A 12 -9.55 -39.06 0.49
CA ILE A 12 -9.80 -38.80 1.92
C ILE A 12 -10.39 -37.40 2.02
N VAL A 13 -11.70 -37.32 2.20
CA VAL A 13 -12.39 -36.09 2.49
C VAL A 13 -12.44 -35.85 4.01
N HIS A 14 -11.73 -34.84 4.50
CA HIS A 14 -11.90 -34.31 5.84
C HIS A 14 -12.01 -32.80 5.80
N SER A 15 -13.12 -32.29 6.25
CA SER A 15 -13.40 -30.88 6.56
C SER A 15 -13.14 -29.87 5.43
N GLY A 16 -13.85 -30.01 4.28
CA GLY A 16 -13.94 -28.95 3.27
C GLY A 16 -12.66 -28.61 2.51
N ARG A 17 -11.62 -29.46 2.58
CA ARG A 17 -10.36 -29.32 1.84
C ARG A 17 -10.13 -30.58 0.99
N GLU A 18 -10.07 -30.40 -0.32
CA GLU A 18 -9.61 -31.46 -1.23
C GLU A 18 -8.08 -31.48 -1.29
N LYS A 19 -7.47 -32.62 -0.97
CA LYS A 19 -6.03 -32.86 -1.15
C LYS A 19 -5.84 -33.84 -2.31
N ARG A 20 -5.15 -33.41 -3.37
CA ARG A 20 -4.68 -34.32 -4.44
C ARG A 20 -3.21 -34.68 -4.22
N LEU A 21 -2.94 -35.97 -4.16
CA LEU A 21 -1.59 -36.51 -4.12
C LEU A 21 -1.11 -36.80 -5.56
N LEU A 22 -0.06 -36.12 -6.00
CA LEU A 22 0.64 -36.41 -7.24
C LEU A 22 1.96 -37.11 -6.91
N GLN A 23 2.12 -38.32 -7.37
CA GLN A 23 3.36 -39.12 -7.21
C GLN A 23 4.27 -38.88 -8.41
N ASN A 24 5.41 -38.21 -8.20
CA ASN A 24 6.47 -38.13 -9.19
C ASN A 24 7.48 -39.24 -8.97
N GLY A 25 8.02 -39.82 -10.06
CA GLY A 25 8.84 -41.03 -10.09
C GLY A 25 10.16 -41.03 -9.30
N TYR A 26 10.36 -40.12 -8.35
CA TYR A 26 11.55 -40.04 -7.48
C TYR A 26 11.21 -40.01 -5.97
N GLY A 27 10.06 -40.49 -5.58
CA GLY A 27 9.79 -40.74 -4.15
C GLY A 27 9.59 -39.51 -3.25
N VAL A 28 9.45 -38.31 -3.79
CA VAL A 28 9.16 -37.09 -3.03
C VAL A 28 7.67 -36.76 -3.19
N VAL A 29 6.92 -36.82 -2.09
CA VAL A 29 5.51 -36.43 -2.06
C VAL A 29 5.42 -34.94 -1.78
N ASN A 30 5.11 -34.14 -2.79
CA ASN A 30 4.76 -32.75 -2.58
C ASN A 30 3.24 -32.63 -2.36
N VAL A 31 2.84 -32.23 -1.16
CA VAL A 31 1.44 -31.94 -0.85
C VAL A 31 1.15 -30.52 -1.31
N ILE A 32 0.42 -30.36 -2.42
CA ILE A 32 -0.11 -29.05 -2.84
C ILE A 32 -1.47 -28.88 -2.17
N GLU A 33 -1.54 -27.96 -1.21
CA GLU A 33 -2.86 -27.52 -0.67
C GLU A 33 -3.54 -26.63 -1.71
N ILE A 34 -4.55 -27.17 -2.39
CA ILE A 34 -5.46 -26.36 -3.22
C ILE A 34 -6.55 -25.83 -2.29
N THR A 35 -6.29 -24.66 -1.72
CA THR A 35 -7.34 -23.91 -1.04
C THR A 35 -8.32 -23.40 -2.09
N ALA A 36 -9.62 -23.38 -1.79
CA ALA A 36 -10.68 -22.87 -2.68
C ALA A 36 -10.40 -21.39 -3.05
N MET A 37 -9.69 -21.17 -4.14
CA MET A 37 -9.29 -19.85 -4.68
C MET A 37 -10.29 -19.34 -5.72
N GLY A 38 -11.56 -19.71 -5.62
CA GLY A 38 -12.55 -19.48 -6.68
C GLY A 38 -13.09 -18.05 -6.81
N THR A 39 -12.90 -17.15 -5.82
CA THR A 39 -13.49 -15.80 -5.86
C THR A 39 -12.51 -14.64 -5.63
N GLN A 40 -11.30 -14.90 -5.18
CA GLN A 40 -10.27 -13.86 -4.96
C GLN A 40 -9.36 -13.61 -6.19
N THR A 41 -9.28 -14.53 -7.15
CA THR A 41 -8.33 -14.49 -8.26
C THR A 41 -8.59 -13.35 -9.25
N ALA A 42 -9.84 -13.02 -9.55
CA ALA A 42 -10.16 -11.98 -10.54
C ALA A 42 -9.86 -10.55 -10.06
N ALA A 43 -9.93 -10.29 -8.75
CA ALA A 43 -9.55 -8.99 -8.17
C ALA A 43 -8.03 -8.86 -8.03
N HIS A 44 -7.32 -9.98 -7.89
CA HIS A 44 -5.86 -10.02 -7.75
C HIS A 44 -5.14 -9.72 -9.07
N GLU A 45 -5.72 -10.12 -10.22
CA GLU A 45 -5.14 -9.90 -11.56
C GLU A 45 -5.15 -8.43 -12.01
N LEU A 46 -6.03 -7.59 -11.46
CA LEU A 46 -6.17 -6.18 -11.84
C LEU A 46 -5.44 -5.20 -10.90
N ARG A 47 -4.69 -5.69 -9.91
CA ARG A 47 -3.98 -4.81 -8.97
C ARG A 47 -2.71 -4.25 -9.61
N PHE A 48 -2.52 -2.93 -9.52
CA PHE A 48 -1.30 -2.26 -9.96
C PHE A 48 -0.11 -2.67 -9.07
N ARG A 49 1.04 -2.97 -9.69
CA ARG A 49 2.27 -3.39 -8.99
C ARG A 49 3.10 -2.16 -8.60
N PHE A 50 2.86 -1.62 -7.43
CA PHE A 50 3.61 -0.48 -6.92
C PHE A 50 5.08 -0.81 -6.61
N GLY A 51 5.41 -2.04 -6.30
CA GLY A 51 6.75 -2.47 -5.87
C GLY A 51 7.86 -2.22 -6.91
N GLU A 52 7.55 -2.27 -8.21
CA GLU A 52 8.54 -1.97 -9.26
C GLU A 52 9.07 -0.53 -9.14
N ASN A 53 8.22 0.42 -8.72
CA ASN A 53 8.60 1.82 -8.56
C ASN A 53 9.43 2.08 -7.29
N TRP A 54 9.18 1.32 -6.22
CA TRP A 54 9.93 1.45 -4.99
C TRP A 54 11.40 1.02 -5.14
N THR A 55 11.69 0.05 -5.98
CA THR A 55 13.08 -0.35 -6.30
C THR A 55 13.85 0.82 -6.94
N ASN A 56 13.22 1.55 -7.86
CA ASN A 56 13.82 2.75 -8.46
C ASN A 56 13.98 3.88 -7.45
N PHE A 57 13.04 4.01 -6.51
CA PHE A 57 13.10 5.02 -5.45
C PHE A 57 14.30 4.82 -4.52
N LEU A 58 14.64 3.58 -4.17
CA LEU A 58 15.80 3.29 -3.31
C LEU A 58 17.13 3.83 -3.89
N SER A 59 17.27 3.87 -5.21
CA SER A 59 18.48 4.38 -5.86
C SER A 59 18.68 5.88 -5.68
N VAL A 60 17.59 6.61 -5.39
CA VAL A 60 17.60 8.08 -5.27
C VAL A 60 17.37 8.57 -3.82
N VAL A 61 17.21 7.65 -2.85
CA VAL A 61 17.09 8.01 -1.43
C VAL A 61 18.42 8.55 -0.92
N ASP A 62 18.38 9.77 -0.38
CA ASP A 62 19.48 10.47 0.25
C ASP A 62 19.09 10.97 1.66
N GLU A 63 20.09 11.42 2.43
CA GLU A 63 19.85 11.93 3.80
C GLU A 63 18.89 13.12 3.84
N ARG A 64 18.84 13.94 2.80
CA ARG A 64 17.89 15.06 2.73
C ARG A 64 16.45 14.56 2.69
N ARG A 65 16.15 13.56 1.83
CA ARG A 65 14.79 12.97 1.75
C ARG A 65 14.38 12.26 3.03
N LEU A 66 15.34 11.60 3.67
CA LEU A 66 15.11 10.97 4.97
C LEU A 66 14.83 12.01 6.06
N ALA A 67 15.54 13.13 6.07
CA ALA A 67 15.29 14.24 6.99
C ALA A 67 13.91 14.89 6.73
N GLU A 68 13.54 15.11 5.46
CA GLU A 68 12.22 15.62 5.07
C GLU A 68 11.07 14.67 5.51
N ALA A 69 11.22 13.37 5.29
CA ALA A 69 10.23 12.36 5.73
C ALA A 69 10.13 12.32 7.26
N THR A 70 11.27 12.39 7.97
CA THR A 70 11.32 12.41 9.44
C THR A 70 10.64 13.67 9.99
N ALA A 71 10.91 14.84 9.43
CA ALA A 71 10.29 16.09 9.83
C ALA A 71 8.76 16.09 9.55
N SER A 72 8.34 15.55 8.40
CA SER A 72 6.92 15.42 8.04
C SER A 72 6.19 14.50 9.01
N LEU A 73 6.77 13.34 9.34
CA LEU A 73 6.17 12.40 10.28
C LEU A 73 6.07 13.01 11.70
N ALA A 74 7.13 13.72 12.15
CA ALA A 74 7.15 14.40 13.44
C ALA A 74 6.11 15.53 13.52
N ALA A 75 5.91 16.28 12.44
CA ALA A 75 4.92 17.37 12.40
C ALA A 75 3.48 16.86 12.62
N VAL A 76 3.17 15.65 12.14
CA VAL A 76 1.82 15.09 12.22
C VAL A 76 1.61 14.20 13.45
N LEU A 77 2.60 13.38 13.81
CA LEU A 77 2.48 12.40 14.90
C LEU A 77 3.17 12.85 16.20
N GLY A 78 3.98 13.91 16.15
CA GLY A 78 4.76 14.36 17.28
C GLY A 78 5.89 13.40 17.66
N ASP A 79 6.22 13.35 18.95
CA ASP A 79 7.31 12.50 19.46
C ASP A 79 6.91 11.01 19.45
N LEU A 80 7.79 10.18 18.89
CA LEU A 80 7.66 8.72 18.85
C LEU A 80 8.60 8.02 19.84
N LYS A 81 9.37 8.74 20.62
CA LYS A 81 10.32 8.18 21.59
C LYS A 81 9.64 7.18 22.53
N GLY A 82 10.15 5.97 22.55
CA GLY A 82 9.63 4.89 23.39
C GLY A 82 8.32 4.26 22.94
N LYS A 83 7.69 4.74 21.87
CA LYS A 83 6.43 4.20 21.33
C LYS A 83 6.66 3.08 20.35
N SER A 84 5.70 2.17 20.26
CA SER A 84 5.62 1.16 19.21
C SER A 84 4.90 1.72 17.98
N PHE A 85 5.45 1.44 16.80
CA PHE A 85 4.97 1.97 15.52
C PHE A 85 4.70 0.85 14.52
N LEU A 86 3.51 0.83 13.92
CA LEU A 86 3.12 -0.09 12.85
C LEU A 86 2.95 0.68 11.54
N ASP A 87 3.67 0.26 10.50
CA ASP A 87 3.53 0.78 9.13
C ASP A 87 2.78 -0.22 8.25
N VAL A 88 1.54 0.11 7.91
CA VAL A 88 0.63 -0.72 7.14
C VAL A 88 0.72 -0.35 5.66
N GLY A 89 1.32 -1.23 4.85
CA GLY A 89 1.65 -0.98 3.46
C GLY A 89 2.90 -0.10 3.32
N CYS A 90 4.02 -0.61 3.83
CA CYS A 90 5.25 0.16 4.03
C CYS A 90 5.96 0.63 2.74
N GLY A 91 5.67 0.02 1.59
CA GLY A 91 6.24 0.42 0.29
C GLY A 91 7.77 0.46 0.28
N SER A 92 8.34 1.65 0.27
CA SER A 92 9.80 1.86 0.32
C SER A 92 10.40 1.79 1.73
N GLY A 93 9.57 1.81 2.78
CA GLY A 93 10.01 1.84 4.18
C GLY A 93 10.50 3.21 4.68
N ILE A 94 10.34 4.28 3.92
CA ILE A 94 10.85 5.61 4.30
C ILE A 94 10.20 6.14 5.58
N HIS A 95 8.89 5.92 5.78
CA HIS A 95 8.18 6.37 6.99
C HIS A 95 8.49 5.47 8.19
N SER A 96 8.70 4.17 7.97
CA SER A 96 9.20 3.26 9.00
C SER A 96 10.59 3.66 9.48
N LEU A 97 11.50 4.01 8.56
CA LEU A 97 12.83 4.55 8.90
C LEU A 97 12.74 5.90 9.62
N ALA A 98 11.81 6.76 9.22
CA ALA A 98 11.53 8.01 9.92
C ALA A 98 11.08 7.75 11.37
N ALA A 99 10.22 6.75 11.61
CA ALA A 99 9.81 6.37 12.96
C ALA A 99 10.99 5.84 13.80
N VAL A 100 11.89 5.04 13.22
CA VAL A 100 13.14 4.62 13.89
C VAL A 100 13.97 5.84 14.28
N ARG A 101 14.16 6.81 13.40
CA ARG A 101 14.92 8.05 13.66
C ARG A 101 14.28 8.95 14.72
N LEU A 102 12.95 8.90 14.85
CA LEU A 102 12.20 9.58 15.90
C LEU A 102 12.19 8.81 17.24
N GLY A 103 12.97 7.74 17.35
CA GLY A 103 13.18 7.02 18.60
C GLY A 103 12.07 6.04 18.98
N ALA A 104 11.27 5.55 17.99
CA ALA A 104 10.32 4.48 18.25
C ALA A 104 11.04 3.24 18.83
N SER A 105 10.51 2.68 19.93
CA SER A 105 11.10 1.55 20.65
C SER A 105 10.98 0.24 19.88
N ARG A 106 9.93 0.12 19.07
CA ARG A 106 9.65 -1.00 18.18
C ARG A 106 8.99 -0.49 16.90
N VAL A 107 9.52 -0.84 15.75
CA VAL A 107 8.88 -0.58 14.46
C VAL A 107 8.52 -1.92 13.81
N PHE A 108 7.31 -2.03 13.32
CA PHE A 108 6.83 -3.18 12.58
C PHE A 108 6.26 -2.69 11.25
N SER A 109 6.66 -3.32 10.17
CA SER A 109 6.23 -2.92 8.82
C SER A 109 5.80 -4.14 8.05
N PHE A 110 4.68 -4.04 7.35
CA PHE A 110 4.29 -5.06 6.41
C PHE A 110 3.75 -4.46 5.11
N ASP A 111 3.87 -5.23 4.05
CA ASP A 111 3.25 -4.93 2.77
C ASP A 111 2.70 -6.22 2.14
N PHE A 112 1.67 -6.08 1.33
CA PHE A 112 1.13 -7.19 0.56
C PHE A 112 2.05 -7.56 -0.62
N ASP A 113 2.78 -6.58 -1.17
CA ASP A 113 3.70 -6.75 -2.29
C ASP A 113 5.09 -7.14 -1.80
N LEU A 114 5.55 -8.32 -2.21
CA LEU A 114 6.88 -8.84 -1.90
C LEU A 114 8.02 -7.91 -2.33
N GLN A 115 7.87 -7.17 -3.44
CA GLN A 115 8.89 -6.23 -3.89
C GLN A 115 8.99 -5.01 -2.97
N SER A 116 7.85 -4.53 -2.46
CA SER A 116 7.80 -3.49 -1.43
C SER A 116 8.47 -3.94 -0.14
N VAL A 117 8.19 -5.18 0.30
CA VAL A 117 8.83 -5.76 1.50
C VAL A 117 10.34 -5.83 1.33
N GLU A 118 10.81 -6.30 0.17
CA GLU A 118 12.25 -6.39 -0.11
C GLU A 118 12.91 -5.01 -0.17
N CYS A 119 12.24 -4.03 -0.76
CA CYS A 119 12.66 -2.64 -0.77
C CYS A 119 12.83 -2.09 0.65
N THR A 120 11.84 -2.32 1.51
CA THR A 120 11.89 -1.92 2.93
C THR A 120 13.02 -2.61 3.69
N LYS A 121 13.31 -3.90 3.42
CA LYS A 121 14.47 -4.61 4.02
C LYS A 121 15.80 -3.99 3.61
N GLN A 122 15.95 -3.64 2.34
CA GLN A 122 17.14 -2.94 1.86
C GLN A 122 17.30 -1.54 2.49
N MET A 123 16.19 -0.82 2.71
CA MET A 123 16.17 0.44 3.45
C MET A 123 16.70 0.25 4.87
N LYS A 124 16.19 -0.76 5.60
CA LYS A 124 16.68 -1.11 6.93
C LYS A 124 18.17 -1.45 6.92
N GLN A 125 18.60 -2.33 6.00
CA GLN A 125 20.00 -2.75 5.90
C GLN A 125 20.95 -1.57 5.67
N ARG A 126 20.53 -0.59 4.85
CA ARG A 126 21.36 0.56 4.49
C ARG A 126 21.43 1.62 5.59
N PHE A 127 20.35 1.86 6.34
CA PHE A 127 20.22 3.06 7.19
C PHE A 127 19.89 2.77 8.66
N ALA A 128 19.50 1.54 9.03
CA ALA A 128 19.00 1.22 10.37
C ALA A 128 19.22 -0.25 10.77
N GLN A 129 20.35 -0.85 10.40
CA GLN A 129 20.64 -2.28 10.55
C GLN A 129 20.40 -2.80 11.98
N GLU A 130 20.87 -2.08 12.99
CA GLU A 130 20.78 -2.46 14.42
C GLU A 130 19.46 -2.06 15.09
N SER A 131 18.48 -1.53 14.33
CA SER A 131 17.22 -1.08 14.89
C SER A 131 16.26 -2.25 15.18
N ASN A 132 15.40 -2.07 16.21
CA ASN A 132 14.28 -2.95 16.50
C ASN A 132 13.14 -2.71 15.48
N TRP A 133 13.40 -3.03 14.22
CA TRP A 133 12.48 -2.89 13.12
C TRP A 133 12.24 -4.24 12.44
N HIS A 134 11.04 -4.79 12.60
CA HIS A 134 10.59 -6.03 11.96
C HIS A 134 9.88 -5.72 10.63
N ILE A 135 10.13 -6.54 9.62
CA ILE A 135 9.58 -6.35 8.26
C ILE A 135 9.14 -7.70 7.71
N GLU A 136 7.88 -7.81 7.31
CA GLU A 136 7.37 -9.05 6.71
C GLU A 136 6.26 -8.79 5.68
N THR A 137 5.86 -9.85 4.98
CA THR A 137 4.71 -9.82 4.07
C THR A 137 3.43 -10.03 4.85
N GLY A 138 2.42 -9.18 4.61
CA GLY A 138 1.13 -9.29 5.28
C GLY A 138 0.02 -8.56 4.54
N SER A 139 -1.22 -8.80 4.93
CA SER A 139 -2.38 -8.14 4.35
C SER A 139 -3.22 -7.45 5.41
N VAL A 140 -3.54 -6.17 5.18
CA VAL A 140 -4.49 -5.43 6.03
C VAL A 140 -5.91 -5.98 5.97
N LEU A 141 -6.23 -6.82 4.98
CA LEU A 141 -7.52 -7.50 4.88
C LEU A 141 -7.57 -8.85 5.61
N ASP A 142 -6.46 -9.30 6.18
CA ASP A 142 -6.38 -10.51 6.99
C ASP A 142 -6.49 -10.17 8.48
N GLU A 143 -7.69 -10.39 9.03
CA GLU A 143 -7.99 -10.12 10.44
C GLU A 143 -7.16 -10.99 11.38
N GLY A 144 -6.96 -12.28 11.03
CA GLY A 144 -6.16 -13.20 11.83
C GLY A 144 -4.71 -12.74 11.97
N TYR A 145 -4.13 -12.30 10.85
CA TYR A 145 -2.81 -11.72 10.81
C TYR A 145 -2.69 -10.45 11.68
N LEU A 146 -3.63 -9.51 11.54
CA LEU A 146 -3.62 -8.27 12.33
C LEU A 146 -3.76 -8.51 13.84
N ARG A 147 -4.51 -9.53 14.25
CA ARG A 147 -4.58 -9.94 15.65
C ARG A 147 -3.29 -10.58 16.14
N GLN A 148 -2.61 -11.35 15.29
CA GLN A 148 -1.37 -12.06 15.62
C GLN A 148 -0.18 -11.09 15.81
N ILE A 149 -0.03 -10.04 15.00
CA ILE A 149 1.07 -9.07 15.14
C ILE A 149 0.97 -8.22 16.42
N GLY A 150 -0.19 -8.26 17.09
CA GLY A 150 -0.45 -7.56 18.34
C GLY A 150 -0.82 -6.10 18.14
N SER A 151 -0.58 -5.27 19.17
CA SER A 151 -1.01 -3.88 19.20
C SER A 151 0.17 -2.91 19.28
N PHE A 152 -0.09 -1.67 18.83
CA PHE A 152 0.91 -0.62 18.68
C PHE A 152 0.35 0.73 19.15
N ASP A 153 1.21 1.56 19.75
CA ASP A 153 0.85 2.92 20.16
C ASP A 153 0.43 3.78 18.98
N VAL A 154 1.11 3.60 17.84
CA VAL A 154 0.83 4.32 16.61
C VAL A 154 0.70 3.34 15.46
N VAL A 155 -0.42 3.38 14.77
CA VAL A 155 -0.64 2.70 13.49
C VAL A 155 -0.67 3.74 12.38
N TYR A 156 0.12 3.53 11.37
CA TYR A 156 0.32 4.43 10.24
C TYR A 156 -0.01 3.71 8.92
N SER A 157 -0.79 4.34 8.07
CA SER A 157 -1.08 3.84 6.73
C SER A 157 -1.25 5.01 5.76
N TRP A 158 -0.23 5.24 4.94
CA TRP A 158 -0.21 6.33 3.99
C TRP A 158 -0.38 5.84 2.55
N GLY A 159 -1.52 6.17 1.93
CA GLY A 159 -1.74 5.90 0.51
C GLY A 159 -2.03 4.42 0.18
N VAL A 160 -2.54 3.61 1.12
CA VAL A 160 -2.65 2.15 0.99
C VAL A 160 -4.09 1.65 1.02
N LEU A 161 -4.86 2.03 2.02
CA LEU A 161 -6.15 1.40 2.34
C LEU A 161 -7.17 1.52 1.20
N HIS A 162 -7.10 2.62 0.45
CA HIS A 162 -7.96 2.89 -0.71
C HIS A 162 -7.53 2.15 -2.00
N HIS A 163 -6.47 1.35 -1.93
CA HIS A 163 -6.02 0.46 -3.00
C HIS A 163 -6.26 -1.02 -2.69
N THR A 164 -6.98 -1.32 -1.62
CA THR A 164 -7.22 -2.70 -1.19
C THR A 164 -8.33 -3.40 -1.98
N GLY A 165 -9.23 -2.65 -2.60
CA GLY A 165 -10.45 -3.16 -3.25
C GLY A 165 -11.57 -3.47 -2.24
N ASN A 166 -11.31 -3.23 -0.96
CA ASN A 166 -12.27 -3.30 0.13
C ASN A 166 -11.88 -2.30 1.23
N MET A 167 -11.84 -1.02 0.87
CA MET A 167 -11.34 0.07 1.71
C MET A 167 -12.03 0.11 3.08
N TRP A 168 -13.36 0.03 3.13
CA TRP A 168 -14.08 0.12 4.39
C TRP A 168 -13.76 -1.03 5.33
N LYS A 169 -13.54 -2.25 4.78
CA LYS A 169 -13.07 -3.40 5.58
C LYS A 169 -11.63 -3.19 6.05
N ALA A 170 -10.74 -2.66 5.20
CA ALA A 170 -9.38 -2.32 5.58
C ALA A 170 -9.35 -1.24 6.67
N LEU A 171 -10.19 -0.19 6.56
CA LEU A 171 -10.36 0.86 7.57
C LEU A 171 -10.90 0.31 8.91
N GLU A 172 -11.75 -0.71 8.87
CA GLU A 172 -12.21 -1.41 10.06
C GLU A 172 -11.07 -2.21 10.70
N LEU A 173 -10.43 -3.06 9.91
CA LEU A 173 -9.41 -3.98 10.41
C LEU A 173 -8.16 -3.28 10.92
N VAL A 174 -7.76 -2.16 10.33
CA VAL A 174 -6.59 -1.39 10.79
C VAL A 174 -6.75 -0.82 12.19
N THR A 175 -7.99 -0.75 12.72
CA THR A 175 -8.26 -0.35 14.10
C THR A 175 -7.88 -1.41 15.14
N ILE A 176 -7.75 -2.69 14.72
CA ILE A 176 -7.44 -3.81 15.63
C ILE A 176 -6.08 -3.59 16.31
N PRO A 177 -4.97 -3.35 15.58
CA PRO A 177 -3.67 -3.13 16.17
C PRO A 177 -3.49 -1.71 16.78
N ALA A 178 -4.41 -0.76 16.55
CA ALA A 178 -4.24 0.63 16.99
C ALA A 178 -4.64 0.81 18.46
N GLN A 179 -3.67 1.02 19.35
CA GLN A 179 -3.93 1.29 20.77
C GLN A 179 -4.29 2.74 21.06
N ASN A 180 -3.50 3.68 20.52
CA ASN A 180 -3.65 5.11 20.86
C ASN A 180 -3.93 5.97 19.63
N ARG A 181 -3.06 5.91 18.61
CA ARG A 181 -3.15 6.78 17.43
C ARG A 181 -3.25 5.95 16.16
N LEU A 182 -4.10 6.39 15.25
CA LEU A 182 -4.25 5.86 13.92
C LEU A 182 -4.10 7.01 12.91
N PHE A 183 -3.04 6.95 12.10
CA PHE A 183 -2.88 7.82 10.94
C PHE A 183 -3.33 7.10 9.69
N ILE A 184 -4.15 7.75 8.88
CA ILE A 184 -4.52 7.27 7.53
C ILE A 184 -4.43 8.40 6.53
N SER A 185 -4.08 8.04 5.29
CA SER A 185 -4.09 8.94 4.13
C SER A 185 -4.97 8.33 3.04
N ILE A 186 -6.10 8.99 2.73
CA ILE A 186 -7.18 8.47 1.87
C ILE A 186 -7.54 9.47 0.78
N TYR A 187 -7.81 9.01 -0.45
CA TYR A 187 -8.30 9.87 -1.53
C TYR A 187 -9.66 10.47 -1.18
N ASN A 188 -9.77 11.79 -1.42
CA ASN A 188 -11.00 12.54 -1.23
C ASN A 188 -12.05 12.16 -2.28
N ASP A 189 -13.28 11.90 -1.86
CA ASP A 189 -14.40 11.75 -2.78
C ASP A 189 -14.81 13.11 -3.37
N GLN A 190 -14.81 13.18 -4.70
CA GLN A 190 -15.18 14.35 -5.48
C GLN A 190 -16.37 14.06 -6.41
N GLY A 191 -17.21 13.12 -6.00
CA GLY A 191 -18.44 12.76 -6.69
C GLY A 191 -18.16 12.19 -8.09
N TRP A 192 -18.71 12.83 -9.14
CA TRP A 192 -18.61 12.32 -10.51
C TRP A 192 -17.14 12.22 -11.01
N LYS A 193 -16.24 13.09 -10.53
CA LYS A 193 -14.81 13.05 -10.91
C LYS A 193 -14.13 11.80 -10.36
N SER A 194 -14.43 11.44 -9.12
CA SER A 194 -13.92 10.21 -8.53
C SER A 194 -14.41 8.97 -9.26
N ARG A 195 -15.70 8.94 -9.66
CA ARG A 195 -16.27 7.86 -10.48
C ARG A 195 -15.62 7.77 -11.86
N PHE A 196 -15.34 8.92 -12.51
CA PHE A 196 -14.62 8.95 -13.79
C PHE A 196 -13.21 8.35 -13.64
N TRP A 197 -12.44 8.76 -12.62
CA TRP A 197 -11.11 8.22 -12.39
C TRP A 197 -11.11 6.73 -12.03
N GLN A 198 -12.09 6.27 -11.27
CA GLN A 198 -12.26 4.85 -10.98
C GLN A 198 -12.48 4.03 -12.27
N TRP A 199 -13.37 4.51 -13.14
CA TRP A 199 -13.60 3.91 -14.46
C TRP A 199 -12.33 3.95 -15.32
N TYR A 200 -11.64 5.09 -15.38
CA TYR A 200 -10.41 5.28 -16.16
C TYR A 200 -9.31 4.29 -15.73
N LYS A 201 -8.99 4.23 -14.43
CA LYS A 201 -7.99 3.34 -13.87
C LYS A 201 -8.34 1.87 -14.07
N ARG A 202 -9.61 1.50 -13.89
CA ARG A 202 -10.09 0.14 -14.17
C ARG A 202 -9.91 -0.23 -15.64
N THR A 203 -10.22 0.69 -16.56
CA THR A 203 -10.05 0.49 -18.01
C THR A 203 -8.58 0.37 -18.35
N TYR A 204 -7.72 1.28 -17.86
CA TYR A 204 -6.29 1.24 -18.06
C TYR A 204 -5.68 -0.14 -17.73
N ASN A 205 -6.01 -0.70 -16.58
CA ASN A 205 -5.46 -2.00 -16.15
C ASN A 205 -5.97 -3.20 -16.97
N ARG A 206 -6.98 -3.00 -17.82
CA ARG A 206 -7.49 -4.01 -18.75
C ARG A 206 -6.96 -3.88 -20.18
N MET A 207 -6.31 -2.76 -20.48
CA MET A 207 -5.84 -2.46 -21.83
C MET A 207 -4.46 -3.06 -22.10
N THR A 208 -4.16 -3.27 -23.39
CA THR A 208 -2.82 -3.67 -23.83
C THR A 208 -1.82 -2.52 -23.70
N ARG A 209 -0.54 -2.83 -23.59
CA ARG A 209 0.55 -1.84 -23.40
C ARG A 209 0.50 -0.65 -24.37
N PRO A 210 0.25 -0.80 -25.70
CA PRO A 210 0.15 0.36 -26.58
C PRO A 210 -0.98 1.33 -26.20
N ILE A 211 -2.15 0.79 -25.80
CA ILE A 211 -3.28 1.61 -25.34
C ILE A 211 -2.98 2.27 -23.99
N GLN A 212 -2.36 1.54 -23.07
CA GLN A 212 -1.90 2.10 -21.79
C GLN A 212 -0.97 3.30 -22.03
N ARG A 213 0.00 3.20 -22.95
CA ARG A 213 0.90 4.30 -23.28
C ARG A 213 0.17 5.52 -23.85
N LEU A 214 -0.87 5.31 -24.66
CA LEU A 214 -1.70 6.40 -25.18
C LEU A 214 -2.49 7.06 -24.04
N MET A 215 -3.05 6.28 -23.12
CA MET A 215 -3.74 6.78 -21.94
C MET A 215 -2.80 7.57 -21.03
N GLU A 216 -1.61 7.04 -20.74
CA GLU A 216 -0.55 7.73 -19.98
C GLU A 216 -0.19 9.08 -20.63
N ALA A 217 0.06 9.07 -21.94
CA ALA A 217 0.36 10.28 -22.70
C ALA A 217 -0.77 11.31 -22.63
N SER A 218 -2.04 10.88 -22.66
CA SER A 218 -3.19 11.77 -22.50
C SER A 218 -3.20 12.46 -21.11
N VAL A 219 -2.98 11.71 -20.04
CA VAL A 219 -2.89 12.26 -18.67
C VAL A 219 -1.71 13.20 -18.54
N PHE A 220 -0.55 12.81 -19.08
CA PHE A 220 0.66 13.65 -19.08
C PHE A 220 0.41 14.96 -19.83
N PHE A 221 -0.22 14.90 -20.99
CA PHE A 221 -0.55 16.09 -21.77
C PHE A 221 -1.44 17.06 -20.98
N TRP A 222 -2.52 16.57 -20.35
CA TRP A 222 -3.43 17.39 -19.57
C TRP A 222 -2.79 17.95 -18.30
N THR A 223 -1.91 17.19 -17.66
CA THR A 223 -1.29 17.57 -16.38
C THR A 223 -0.11 18.51 -16.54
N TRP A 224 0.70 18.33 -17.60
CA TRP A 224 1.98 19.00 -17.76
C TRP A 224 2.08 19.82 -19.04
N VAL A 225 1.65 19.30 -20.19
CA VAL A 225 1.84 19.96 -21.48
C VAL A 225 0.85 21.09 -21.70
N LYS A 226 -0.45 20.83 -21.52
CA LYS A 226 -1.48 21.85 -21.66
C LYS A 226 -1.24 23.10 -20.79
N PRO A 227 -0.92 22.96 -19.48
CA PRO A 227 -0.62 24.12 -18.64
C PRO A 227 0.62 24.92 -19.11
N LEU A 228 1.58 24.30 -19.82
CA LEU A 228 2.73 25.04 -20.38
C LEU A 228 2.30 26.10 -21.39
N PHE A 229 1.26 25.86 -22.18
CA PHE A 229 0.77 26.82 -23.16
C PHE A 229 0.08 28.03 -22.52
N PHE A 230 -0.60 27.85 -21.39
CA PHE A 230 -1.38 28.90 -20.75
C PHE A 230 -0.67 29.56 -19.55
N HIS A 231 0.20 28.81 -18.87
CA HIS A 231 0.84 29.19 -17.60
C HIS A 231 2.33 28.81 -17.57
N TYR A 232 3.07 29.11 -18.63
CA TYR A 232 4.48 28.66 -18.82
C TYR A 232 5.36 28.85 -17.59
N ARG A 233 5.40 30.06 -17.01
CA ARG A 233 6.29 30.34 -15.85
C ARG A 233 5.93 29.53 -14.62
N ALA A 234 4.62 29.42 -14.31
CA ALA A 234 4.11 28.66 -13.16
C ALA A 234 4.35 27.17 -13.36
N THR A 235 4.09 26.62 -14.54
CA THR A 235 4.30 25.21 -14.86
C THR A 235 5.76 24.83 -14.83
N ARG A 236 6.66 25.70 -15.35
CA ARG A 236 8.13 25.48 -15.28
C ARG A 236 8.64 25.51 -13.84
N LYS A 237 8.12 26.42 -13.00
CA LYS A 237 8.45 26.47 -11.57
C LYS A 237 7.98 25.19 -10.89
N ARG A 238 6.72 24.80 -11.10
CA ARG A 238 6.12 23.55 -10.57
C ARG A 238 6.91 22.31 -11.00
N TRP A 239 7.35 22.22 -12.27
CA TRP A 239 8.16 21.12 -12.75
C TRP A 239 9.50 21.00 -12.00
N LYS A 240 10.21 22.11 -11.83
CA LYS A 240 11.48 22.13 -11.10
C LYS A 240 11.31 21.73 -9.63
N GLU A 241 10.28 22.27 -8.97
CA GLU A 241 9.96 21.96 -7.58
C GLU A 241 9.56 20.49 -7.44
N TYR A 242 8.77 19.97 -8.37
CA TYR A 242 8.29 18.59 -8.38
C TYR A 242 9.44 17.58 -8.52
N VAL A 243 10.32 17.78 -9.49
CA VAL A 243 11.51 16.92 -9.68
C VAL A 243 12.42 16.99 -8.45
N LYS A 244 12.55 18.18 -7.83
CA LYS A 244 13.37 18.37 -6.64
C LYS A 244 12.76 17.69 -5.39
N SER A 245 11.45 17.79 -5.18
CA SER A 245 10.79 17.31 -3.97
C SER A 245 10.53 15.80 -3.97
N ARG A 246 10.09 15.22 -5.10
CA ARG A 246 9.72 13.81 -5.17
C ARG A 246 10.85 12.88 -5.64
N GLY A 247 11.86 13.42 -6.36
CA GLY A 247 12.95 12.60 -6.89
C GLY A 247 12.55 11.59 -7.96
N MET A 248 11.26 11.49 -8.28
CA MET A 248 10.74 10.68 -9.39
C MET A 248 10.49 11.55 -10.62
N SER A 249 10.58 10.96 -11.80
CA SER A 249 10.19 11.62 -13.04
C SER A 249 8.68 11.88 -13.02
N PRO A 250 8.20 13.08 -13.44
CA PRO A 250 6.77 13.35 -13.60
C PRO A 250 6.02 12.34 -14.49
N TRP A 251 6.73 11.66 -15.39
CA TRP A 251 6.18 10.58 -16.19
C TRP A 251 5.80 9.35 -15.34
N TYR A 252 6.69 8.91 -14.46
CA TYR A 252 6.41 7.76 -13.59
C TYR A 252 5.24 8.03 -12.63
N ASP A 253 5.13 9.25 -12.12
CA ASP A 253 3.97 9.63 -11.31
C ASP A 253 2.66 9.60 -12.10
N VAL A 254 2.69 9.93 -13.40
CA VAL A 254 1.52 9.80 -14.27
C VAL A 254 1.16 8.32 -14.49
N VAL A 255 2.15 7.45 -14.66
CA VAL A 255 1.95 6.00 -14.77
C VAL A 255 1.31 5.45 -13.50
N ASP A 256 1.83 5.82 -12.32
CA ASP A 256 1.27 5.43 -11.02
C ASP A 256 -0.14 5.97 -10.83
N TRP A 257 -0.36 7.23 -11.19
CA TRP A 257 -1.69 7.82 -11.14
C TRP A 257 -2.67 7.10 -12.06
N ALA A 258 -2.30 6.83 -13.30
CA ALA A 258 -3.15 6.14 -14.28
C ALA A 258 -3.40 4.68 -13.90
N GLY A 259 -2.37 4.01 -13.38
CA GLY A 259 -2.37 2.59 -13.05
C GLY A 259 -2.98 2.24 -11.70
N GLY A 260 -2.93 3.15 -10.72
CA GLY A 260 -3.28 2.89 -9.32
C GLY A 260 -4.72 2.39 -9.11
N TYR A 261 -4.94 1.11 -9.33
CA TYR A 261 -6.21 0.40 -9.15
C TYR A 261 -5.99 -0.82 -8.22
N PRO A 262 -6.94 -1.16 -7.32
CA PRO A 262 -8.23 -0.51 -7.06
C PRO A 262 -8.10 0.96 -6.64
N PHE A 263 -9.15 1.75 -6.88
CA PHE A 263 -9.20 3.17 -6.54
C PHE A 263 -10.52 3.45 -5.81
N GLU A 264 -10.42 3.67 -4.52
CA GLU A 264 -11.55 3.94 -3.63
C GLU A 264 -11.36 5.29 -2.96
N VAL A 265 -12.45 5.90 -2.58
CA VAL A 265 -12.46 7.27 -2.05
C VAL A 265 -13.45 7.39 -0.91
N ALA A 266 -13.23 8.36 -0.01
CA ALA A 266 -14.18 8.69 1.05
C ALA A 266 -14.21 10.20 1.28
N THR A 267 -15.34 10.71 1.78
CA THR A 267 -15.41 12.10 2.28
C THR A 267 -14.85 12.16 3.71
N PRO A 268 -14.32 13.32 4.15
CA PRO A 268 -13.85 13.52 5.52
C PRO A 268 -14.91 13.16 6.56
N GLU A 269 -16.15 13.59 6.35
CA GLU A 269 -17.27 13.36 7.26
C GLU A 269 -17.62 11.87 7.39
N ALA A 270 -17.55 11.14 6.28
CA ALA A 270 -17.78 9.69 6.29
C ALA A 270 -16.71 8.96 7.09
N LEU A 271 -15.44 9.35 6.95
CA LEU A 271 -14.32 8.79 7.72
C LEU A 271 -14.43 9.12 9.20
N GLU A 272 -14.71 10.37 9.55
CA GLU A 272 -14.88 10.81 10.93
C GLU A 272 -16.02 10.02 11.62
N SER A 273 -17.20 9.97 11.02
CA SER A 273 -18.34 9.21 11.54
C SER A 273 -18.03 7.71 11.66
N PHE A 274 -17.27 7.16 10.72
CA PHE A 274 -16.89 5.74 10.73
C PHE A 274 -15.97 5.40 11.91
N PHE A 275 -14.96 6.22 12.17
CA PHE A 275 -14.00 5.99 13.24
C PHE A 275 -14.56 6.36 14.61
N GLN A 276 -15.41 7.39 14.71
CA GLN A 276 -16.11 7.76 15.94
C GLN A 276 -16.96 6.60 16.48
N LYS A 277 -17.69 5.89 15.63
CA LYS A 277 -18.46 4.68 16.00
C LYS A 277 -17.58 3.53 16.50
N ARG A 278 -16.27 3.60 16.31
CA ARG A 278 -15.26 2.61 16.72
C ARG A 278 -14.38 3.05 17.88
N GLY A 279 -14.75 4.14 18.56
CA GLY A 279 -14.02 4.67 19.73
C GLY A 279 -12.76 5.44 19.35
N PHE A 280 -12.77 6.11 18.19
CA PHE A 280 -11.68 7.00 17.78
C PHE A 280 -12.22 8.38 17.44
N ASN A 281 -11.62 9.41 18.01
CA ASN A 281 -11.95 10.81 17.68
C ASN A 281 -10.92 11.42 16.75
N LEU A 282 -11.39 12.23 15.81
CA LEU A 282 -10.52 13.00 14.91
C LEU A 282 -9.72 14.02 15.72
N HIS A 283 -8.40 13.93 15.64
CA HIS A 283 -7.45 14.84 16.32
C HIS A 283 -6.83 15.86 15.34
N TYR A 284 -6.54 15.42 14.12
CA TYR A 284 -5.92 16.26 13.09
C TYR A 284 -6.43 15.83 11.72
N SER A 285 -6.60 16.79 10.82
CA SER A 285 -6.84 16.54 9.40
C SER A 285 -6.14 17.58 8.53
N ASP A 286 -5.60 17.12 7.40
CA ASP A 286 -5.08 17.96 6.31
C ASP A 286 -5.89 17.63 5.05
N ILE A 287 -6.84 18.53 4.74
CA ILE A 287 -7.75 18.37 3.60
C ILE A 287 -7.13 19.02 2.38
N ARG A 288 -6.74 18.21 1.42
CA ARG A 288 -6.07 18.62 0.20
C ARG A 288 -7.03 18.67 -0.99
N GLY A 289 -6.58 19.35 -2.02
CA GLY A 289 -7.36 19.56 -3.22
C GLY A 289 -7.52 18.31 -4.09
N TYR A 290 -7.91 18.55 -5.33
CA TYR A 290 -8.21 17.54 -6.34
C TYR A 290 -7.05 16.57 -6.57
N GLY A 291 -7.37 15.26 -6.58
CA GLY A 291 -6.43 14.21 -6.93
C GLY A 291 -5.36 13.91 -5.86
N LEU A 292 -5.51 14.46 -4.66
CA LEU A 292 -4.60 14.23 -3.53
C LEU A 292 -5.31 13.44 -2.42
N CYS A 293 -4.51 12.75 -1.62
CA CYS A 293 -4.99 12.13 -0.40
C CYS A 293 -5.17 13.20 0.68
N ASN A 294 -6.22 13.04 1.48
CA ASN A 294 -6.40 13.74 2.73
C ASN A 294 -5.76 12.92 3.86
N ASP A 295 -5.06 13.59 4.74
CA ASP A 295 -4.41 12.97 5.88
C ASP A 295 -5.25 13.18 7.15
N PHE A 296 -5.39 12.13 7.95
CA PHE A 296 -6.16 12.14 9.19
C PHE A 296 -5.39 11.46 10.31
N VAL A 297 -5.45 12.03 11.50
CA VAL A 297 -5.02 11.39 12.74
C VAL A 297 -6.22 11.21 13.65
N PHE A 298 -6.50 9.97 13.99
CA PHE A 298 -7.51 9.60 14.97
C PHE A 298 -6.85 9.15 16.25
N VAL A 299 -7.46 9.47 17.39
CA VAL A 299 -7.00 9.08 18.72
C VAL A 299 -8.08 8.25 19.39
N ARG A 300 -7.70 7.13 19.98
CA ARG A 300 -8.64 6.26 20.71
C ARG A 300 -9.12 6.99 21.98
N THR A 301 -10.44 6.93 22.23
CA THR A 301 -11.09 7.46 23.42
C THR A 301 -11.07 6.49 24.59
#